data_a389c9f4e4a6cfe82609627a6010bd1f
#
_entry.id   a389c9f4e4a6cfe82609627a6010bd1f
#
_cell.length_a   1.000
_cell.length_b   1.000
_cell.length_c   1.000
_cell.angle_alpha   90.00
_cell.angle_beta   90.00
_cell.angle_gamma   90.00
#
_symmetry.space_group_name_H-M   'P 1'
#
loop_
_entity.id
_entity.type
_entity.pdbx_description
1 polymer ?
#
loop_
_entity_poly.entity_id
_entity_poly.type
_entity_poly.pdbx_seq_one_letter_code
_entity_poly.pdbx_strand_id
1 'polypeptide(L)'
;AERERLLQAEREYITRRVLKIVELKETVCAGGDQGFVVINQKGIDPPSLDLLAQHGILALRRAKRRNMERLQLACGGEAVNSVDDLTPDVLGWAGSVYEHVLGEDKYTFVEECKSPKSVTLLLKGPNKHSITQLKDAIYDGQRAVANALKDGAVLPGAGAFEIAGYCALKKLADNVKGRAKLGVLVP
;
A
#
# COMPACT_ATOMS: atom_id res chain seq x y z
N ALA A 1 6.44 -46.77 4.47
CA ALA A 1 7.34 -46.74 3.31
C ALA A 1 6.84 -45.79 2.20
N GLU A 2 5.64 -45.98 1.61
CA GLU A 2 5.12 -45.16 0.53
C GLU A 2 4.76 -43.75 0.98
N ARG A 3 4.05 -43.60 2.10
CA ARG A 3 3.71 -42.32 2.71
C ARG A 3 4.96 -41.51 3.09
N GLU A 4 5.98 -42.16 3.57
CA GLU A 4 7.24 -41.48 3.93
C GLU A 4 7.97 -40.96 2.68
N ARG A 5 7.97 -41.75 1.59
CA ARG A 5 8.53 -41.30 0.31
C ARG A 5 7.80 -40.10 -0.25
N LEU A 6 6.46 -40.06 -0.16
CA LEU A 6 5.67 -38.90 -0.60
C LEU A 6 5.98 -37.67 0.25
N LEU A 7 6.03 -37.80 1.58
CA LEU A 7 6.39 -36.69 2.48
C LEU A 7 7.81 -36.17 2.22
N GLN A 8 8.74 -37.07 1.94
CA GLN A 8 10.10 -36.67 1.61
C GLN A 8 10.18 -35.95 0.27
N ALA A 9 9.49 -36.45 -0.76
CA ALA A 9 9.42 -35.82 -2.07
C ALA A 9 8.79 -34.41 -2.00
N GLU A 10 7.75 -34.25 -1.15
CA GLU A 10 7.14 -32.92 -0.91
C GLU A 10 8.14 -31.97 -0.27
N ARG A 11 8.86 -32.39 0.75
CA ARG A 11 9.89 -31.57 1.41
C ARG A 11 11.01 -31.18 0.44
N GLU A 12 11.49 -32.12 -0.33
CA GLU A 12 12.53 -31.87 -1.35
C GLU A 12 12.05 -30.89 -2.41
N TYR A 13 10.79 -30.99 -2.84
CA TYR A 13 10.19 -30.05 -3.77
C TYR A 13 10.12 -28.63 -3.20
N ILE A 14 9.65 -28.48 -1.95
CA ILE A 14 9.58 -27.17 -1.28
C ILE A 14 10.98 -26.60 -1.13
N THR A 15 11.93 -27.37 -0.62
CA THR A 15 13.33 -26.96 -0.43
C THR A 15 13.95 -26.48 -1.75
N ARG A 16 13.72 -27.18 -2.85
CA ARG A 16 14.22 -26.79 -4.18
C ARG A 16 13.68 -25.42 -4.61
N ARG A 17 12.41 -25.14 -4.32
CA ARG A 17 11.81 -23.84 -4.62
C ARG A 17 12.43 -22.71 -3.79
N VAL A 18 12.71 -22.97 -2.53
CA VAL A 18 13.37 -21.98 -1.66
C VAL A 18 14.82 -21.74 -2.11
N LEU A 19 15.53 -22.80 -2.51
CA LEU A 19 16.90 -22.67 -3.03
C LEU A 19 16.98 -21.79 -4.27
N LYS A 20 15.99 -21.80 -5.15
CA LYS A 20 15.95 -20.86 -6.30
C LYS A 20 15.93 -19.39 -5.86
N ILE A 21 15.26 -19.08 -4.75
CA ILE A 21 15.27 -17.73 -4.18
C ILE A 21 16.66 -17.39 -3.64
N VAL A 22 17.31 -18.36 -3.01
CA VAL A 22 18.69 -18.18 -2.50
C VAL A 22 19.68 -17.97 -3.65
N GLU A 23 19.59 -18.75 -4.72
CA GLU A 23 20.40 -18.58 -5.93
C GLU A 23 20.24 -17.19 -6.54
N LEU A 24 19.00 -16.70 -6.62
CA LEU A 24 18.74 -15.35 -7.11
C LEU A 24 19.41 -14.30 -6.22
N LYS A 25 19.30 -14.43 -4.89
CA LYS A 25 20.01 -13.56 -3.96
C LYS A 25 21.52 -13.56 -4.20
N GLU A 26 22.11 -14.73 -4.30
CA GLU A 26 23.57 -14.86 -4.52
C GLU A 26 24.01 -14.19 -5.82
N THR A 27 23.17 -14.28 -6.86
CA THR A 27 23.43 -13.63 -8.15
C THR A 27 23.32 -12.10 -8.06
N VAL A 28 22.29 -11.58 -7.39
CA VAL A 28 22.00 -10.14 -7.36
C VAL A 28 22.82 -9.43 -6.29
N CYS A 29 23.04 -10.07 -5.13
CA CYS A 29 23.72 -9.49 -3.97
C CYS A 29 25.19 -9.94 -3.88
N ALA A 30 25.84 -10.31 -4.97
CA ALA A 30 27.22 -10.77 -4.98
C ALA A 30 28.24 -9.76 -4.44
N GLY A 31 27.89 -8.47 -4.37
CA GLY A 31 28.72 -7.38 -3.84
C GLY A 31 28.80 -7.29 -2.31
N GLY A 32 28.00 -8.05 -1.58
CA GLY A 32 28.04 -8.16 -0.11
C GLY A 32 27.37 -7.03 0.68
N ASP A 33 27.10 -5.88 0.08
CA ASP A 33 26.54 -4.71 0.76
C ASP A 33 25.00 -4.63 0.71
N GLN A 34 24.35 -5.57 0.01
CA GLN A 34 22.91 -5.57 -0.20
C GLN A 34 22.24 -6.71 0.54
N GLY A 35 21.16 -6.37 1.27
CA GLY A 35 20.25 -7.34 1.85
C GLY A 35 19.22 -7.82 0.83
N PHE A 36 18.56 -8.95 1.13
CA PHE A 36 17.49 -9.50 0.32
C PHE A 36 16.25 -9.74 1.17
N VAL A 37 15.08 -9.33 0.65
CA VAL A 37 13.80 -9.45 1.34
C VAL A 37 12.81 -10.20 0.47
N VAL A 38 12.14 -11.17 1.06
CA VAL A 38 11.07 -11.95 0.41
C VAL A 38 9.75 -11.65 1.10
N ILE A 39 8.78 -11.19 0.35
CA ILE A 39 7.43 -10.90 0.86
C ILE A 39 6.43 -11.79 0.15
N ASN A 40 5.79 -12.69 0.88
CA ASN A 40 4.79 -13.60 0.33
C ASN A 40 3.39 -13.28 0.82
N GLN A 41 2.42 -13.29 -0.08
CA GLN A 41 1.00 -13.13 0.25
C GLN A 41 0.44 -14.35 1.01
N LYS A 42 0.94 -15.53 0.70
CA LYS A 42 0.55 -16.79 1.34
C LYS A 42 1.43 -17.10 2.56
N GLY A 43 1.19 -18.25 3.18
CA GLY A 43 2.05 -18.76 4.24
C GLY A 43 3.41 -19.19 3.71
N ILE A 44 4.39 -19.19 4.59
CA ILE A 44 5.69 -19.85 4.42
C ILE A 44 5.81 -20.80 5.59
N ASP A 45 6.16 -22.03 5.32
CA ASP A 45 6.35 -23.07 6.34
C ASP A 45 7.60 -22.80 7.19
N PRO A 46 7.63 -23.23 8.46
CA PRO A 46 8.76 -22.95 9.34
C PRO A 46 10.12 -23.44 8.80
N PRO A 47 10.28 -24.65 8.24
CA PRO A 47 11.56 -25.06 7.67
C PRO A 47 12.07 -24.16 6.53
N SER A 48 11.15 -23.65 5.70
CA SER A 48 11.51 -22.71 4.63
C SER A 48 11.94 -21.34 5.19
N LEU A 49 11.31 -20.86 6.27
CA LEU A 49 11.72 -19.65 6.96
C LEU A 49 13.12 -19.79 7.57
N ASP A 50 13.40 -20.94 8.20
CA ASP A 50 14.71 -21.23 8.79
C ASP A 50 15.80 -21.28 7.71
N LEU A 51 15.51 -21.88 6.57
CA LEU A 51 16.43 -21.93 5.44
C LEU A 51 16.71 -20.54 4.87
N LEU A 52 15.68 -19.70 4.68
CA LEU A 52 15.85 -18.32 4.24
C LEU A 52 16.67 -17.50 5.24
N ALA A 53 16.41 -17.67 6.54
CA ALA A 53 17.15 -16.99 7.61
C ALA A 53 18.62 -17.40 7.66
N GLN A 54 18.95 -18.68 7.46
CA GLN A 54 20.33 -19.17 7.37
C GLN A 54 21.12 -18.48 6.24
N HIS A 55 20.45 -18.14 5.15
CA HIS A 55 21.04 -17.39 4.04
C HIS A 55 20.92 -15.87 4.18
N GLY A 56 20.52 -15.35 5.34
CA GLY A 56 20.42 -13.91 5.61
C GLY A 56 19.35 -13.22 4.78
N ILE A 57 18.21 -13.90 4.52
CA ILE A 57 17.06 -13.37 3.80
C ILE A 57 15.96 -13.04 4.81
N LEU A 58 15.52 -11.79 4.86
CA LEU A 58 14.33 -11.40 5.63
C LEU A 58 13.07 -11.88 4.89
N ALA A 59 12.30 -12.76 5.53
CA ALA A 59 11.11 -13.33 4.92
C ALA A 59 9.83 -12.91 5.67
N LEU A 60 8.92 -12.27 4.96
CA LEU A 60 7.61 -11.86 5.46
C LEU A 60 6.52 -12.71 4.81
N ARG A 61 5.65 -13.27 5.64
CA ARG A 61 4.54 -14.12 5.21
C ARG A 61 3.18 -13.45 5.41
N ARG A 62 2.18 -13.89 4.67
CA ARG A 62 0.78 -13.44 4.79
C ARG A 62 0.59 -11.94 4.59
N ALA A 63 1.39 -11.32 3.74
CA ALA A 63 1.18 -9.93 3.34
C ALA A 63 -0.17 -9.81 2.61
N LYS A 64 -0.97 -8.82 3.01
CA LYS A 64 -2.28 -8.59 2.38
C LYS A 64 -2.08 -8.15 0.93
N ARG A 65 -2.98 -8.57 0.03
CA ARG A 65 -2.93 -8.24 -1.40
C ARG A 65 -2.74 -6.74 -1.64
N ARG A 66 -3.51 -5.88 -0.96
CA ARG A 66 -3.37 -4.42 -1.08
C ARG A 66 -2.00 -3.90 -0.66
N ASN A 67 -1.34 -4.56 0.30
CA ASN A 67 0.00 -4.19 0.71
C ASN A 67 1.03 -4.60 -0.34
N MET A 68 0.85 -5.75 -1.01
CA MET A 68 1.69 -6.16 -2.14
C MET A 68 1.59 -5.15 -3.30
N GLU A 69 0.38 -4.73 -3.67
CA GLU A 69 0.15 -3.71 -4.70
C GLU A 69 0.82 -2.37 -4.36
N ARG A 70 0.74 -1.95 -3.09
CA ARG A 70 1.40 -0.71 -2.61
C ARG A 70 2.91 -0.83 -2.59
N LEU A 71 3.45 -1.99 -2.21
CA LEU A 71 4.88 -2.26 -2.22
C LEU A 71 5.45 -2.20 -3.64
N GLN A 72 4.75 -2.76 -4.63
CA GLN A 72 5.15 -2.62 -6.05
C GLN A 72 5.21 -1.14 -6.47
N LEU A 73 4.24 -0.33 -6.05
CA LEU A 73 4.22 1.10 -6.34
C LEU A 73 5.32 1.87 -5.59
N ALA A 74 5.73 1.43 -4.42
CA ALA A 74 6.75 2.08 -3.60
C ALA A 74 8.17 1.68 -4.01
N CYS A 75 8.43 0.37 -4.15
CA CYS A 75 9.77 -0.17 -4.39
C CYS A 75 10.07 -0.39 -5.88
N GLY A 76 9.05 -0.36 -6.74
CA GLY A 76 9.14 -0.92 -8.08
C GLY A 76 9.10 -2.45 -8.05
N GLY A 77 9.46 -3.07 -9.16
CA GLY A 77 9.40 -4.52 -9.31
C GLY A 77 7.99 -5.05 -9.54
N GLU A 78 7.87 -6.37 -9.63
CA GLU A 78 6.64 -7.06 -9.93
C GLU A 78 6.44 -8.27 -9.01
N ALA A 79 5.18 -8.49 -8.56
CA ALA A 79 4.84 -9.67 -7.81
C ALA A 79 4.57 -10.84 -8.76
N VAL A 80 5.35 -11.91 -8.64
CA VAL A 80 5.23 -13.11 -9.46
C VAL A 80 4.49 -14.21 -8.71
N ASN A 81 3.85 -15.11 -9.45
CA ASN A 81 3.08 -16.21 -8.87
C ASN A 81 3.91 -17.50 -8.69
N SER A 82 5.00 -17.63 -9.44
CA SER A 82 5.90 -18.78 -9.36
C SER A 82 7.32 -18.33 -9.06
N VAL A 83 8.07 -19.17 -8.34
CA VAL A 83 9.52 -18.99 -8.18
C VAL A 83 10.30 -19.21 -9.48
N ASP A 84 9.69 -19.86 -10.47
CA ASP A 84 10.28 -20.06 -11.78
C ASP A 84 10.31 -18.79 -12.63
N ASP A 85 9.43 -17.83 -12.31
CA ASP A 85 9.35 -16.53 -12.97
C ASP A 85 10.24 -15.46 -12.29
N LEU A 86 11.00 -15.85 -11.26
CA LEU A 86 11.91 -14.96 -10.56
C LEU A 86 13.14 -14.66 -11.42
N THR A 87 13.24 -13.42 -11.85
CA THR A 87 14.39 -12.85 -12.56
C THR A 87 14.86 -11.58 -11.86
N PRO A 88 16.09 -11.13 -12.09
CA PRO A 88 16.55 -9.84 -11.53
C PRO A 88 15.68 -8.65 -11.91
N ASP A 89 15.02 -8.69 -13.06
CA ASP A 89 14.19 -7.59 -13.58
C ASP A 89 12.87 -7.39 -12.80
N VAL A 90 12.37 -8.44 -12.14
CA VAL A 90 11.14 -8.36 -11.34
C VAL A 90 11.38 -7.84 -9.92
N LEU A 91 12.65 -7.64 -9.53
CA LEU A 91 13.00 -7.18 -8.20
C LEU A 91 12.72 -5.69 -8.01
N GLY A 92 12.15 -5.35 -6.86
CA GLY A 92 12.07 -3.98 -6.38
C GLY A 92 13.32 -3.57 -5.61
N TRP A 93 13.43 -2.28 -5.30
CA TRP A 93 14.54 -1.73 -4.53
C TRP A 93 14.06 -0.85 -3.38
N ALA A 94 14.71 -0.99 -2.22
CA ALA A 94 14.54 -0.11 -1.07
C ALA A 94 15.92 0.12 -0.43
N GLY A 95 16.13 1.29 0.14
CA GLY A 95 17.39 1.61 0.81
C GLY A 95 17.52 0.89 2.15
N SER A 96 16.42 0.75 2.89
CA SER A 96 16.39 0.06 4.18
C SER A 96 15.08 -0.69 4.39
N VAL A 97 15.18 -1.91 4.92
CA VAL A 97 14.04 -2.71 5.38
C VAL A 97 14.36 -3.29 6.74
N TYR A 98 13.53 -2.99 7.74
CA TYR A 98 13.74 -3.47 9.11
C TYR A 98 12.43 -3.68 9.86
N GLU A 99 12.47 -4.52 10.89
CA GLU A 99 11.36 -4.72 11.82
C GLU A 99 11.56 -3.82 13.05
N HIS A 100 10.51 -3.12 13.44
CA HIS A 100 10.46 -2.31 14.65
C HIS A 100 9.29 -2.75 15.54
N VAL A 101 9.56 -2.97 16.81
CA VAL A 101 8.56 -3.39 17.79
C VAL A 101 8.11 -2.16 18.59
N LEU A 102 6.82 -1.86 18.53
CA LEU A 102 6.17 -0.79 19.30
C LEU A 102 5.12 -1.39 20.24
N GLY A 103 5.46 -1.54 21.51
CA GLY A 103 4.62 -2.23 22.48
C GLY A 103 4.46 -3.69 22.12
N GLU A 104 3.24 -4.15 21.88
CA GLU A 104 2.92 -5.53 21.49
C GLU A 104 2.90 -5.73 19.96
N ASP A 105 2.92 -4.64 19.20
CA ASP A 105 2.81 -4.67 17.75
C ASP A 105 4.18 -4.64 17.06
N LYS A 106 4.30 -5.42 15.99
CA LYS A 106 5.47 -5.47 15.12
C LYS A 106 5.18 -4.78 13.80
N TYR A 107 6.04 -3.84 13.44
CA TYR A 107 5.97 -3.08 12.21
C TYR A 107 7.18 -3.39 11.34
N THR A 108 6.98 -3.61 10.06
CA THR A 108 8.06 -3.68 9.09
C THR A 108 8.09 -2.37 8.32
N PHE A 109 9.21 -1.67 8.40
CA PHE A 109 9.46 -0.43 7.67
C PHE A 109 10.24 -0.73 6.40
N VAL A 110 9.80 -0.08 5.32
CA VAL A 110 10.46 -0.09 4.02
C VAL A 110 10.71 1.37 3.67
N GLU A 111 11.95 1.78 3.65
CA GLU A 111 12.36 3.18 3.56
C GLU A 111 13.34 3.43 2.41
N GLU A 112 13.53 4.71 2.07
CA GLU A 112 14.48 5.17 1.07
C GLU A 112 14.26 4.53 -0.31
N CYS A 113 13.00 4.38 -0.73
CA CYS A 113 12.68 3.92 -2.07
C CYS A 113 13.07 4.99 -3.11
N LYS A 114 13.68 4.59 -4.23
CA LYS A 114 14.20 5.53 -5.26
C LYS A 114 13.13 6.41 -5.91
N SER A 115 11.94 5.88 -6.16
CA SER A 115 10.86 6.61 -6.83
C SER A 115 9.50 6.12 -6.31
N PRO A 116 9.15 6.42 -5.06
CA PRO A 116 7.94 5.89 -4.45
C PRO A 116 6.70 6.52 -5.06
N LYS A 117 5.83 5.69 -5.63
CA LYS A 117 4.48 6.09 -6.09
C LYS A 117 3.40 5.78 -5.06
N SER A 118 3.78 5.22 -3.91
CA SER A 118 2.91 4.94 -2.77
C SER A 118 3.69 5.20 -1.49
N VAL A 119 3.02 5.85 -0.54
CA VAL A 119 3.57 6.15 0.79
C VAL A 119 2.58 5.77 1.87
N THR A 120 3.06 5.55 3.08
CA THR A 120 2.24 5.25 4.24
C THR A 120 2.32 6.38 5.25
N LEU A 121 1.17 6.86 5.72
CA LEU A 121 1.07 7.79 6.84
C LEU A 121 0.77 6.99 8.11
N LEU A 122 1.69 6.98 9.05
CA LEU A 122 1.49 6.35 10.36
C LEU A 122 0.89 7.37 11.33
N LEU A 123 -0.37 7.14 11.73
CA LEU A 123 -1.08 8.00 12.66
C LEU A 123 -1.01 7.41 14.07
N LYS A 124 -0.55 8.21 15.01
CA LYS A 124 -0.47 7.85 16.43
C LYS A 124 -1.36 8.79 17.24
N GLY A 125 -2.00 8.27 18.27
CA GLY A 125 -2.86 9.07 19.15
C GLY A 125 -3.14 8.35 20.47
N PRO A 126 -3.67 9.06 21.45
CA PRO A 126 -3.86 8.54 22.81
C PRO A 126 -4.95 7.47 22.91
N ASN A 127 -5.89 7.47 21.99
CA ASN A 127 -6.97 6.49 21.93
C ASN A 127 -7.48 6.26 20.50
N LYS A 128 -8.24 5.20 20.32
CA LYS A 128 -8.78 4.78 19.02
C LYS A 128 -9.70 5.83 18.38
N HIS A 129 -10.48 6.55 19.18
CA HIS A 129 -11.42 7.56 18.67
C HIS A 129 -10.67 8.76 18.08
N SER A 130 -9.66 9.26 18.78
CA SER A 130 -8.80 10.35 18.28
C SER A 130 -8.05 9.97 17.00
N ILE A 131 -7.56 8.72 16.91
CA ILE A 131 -6.89 8.21 15.70
C ILE A 131 -7.87 8.14 14.54
N THR A 132 -9.10 7.67 14.76
CA THR A 132 -10.14 7.60 13.72
C THR A 132 -10.49 9.00 13.22
N GLN A 133 -10.74 9.94 14.13
CA GLN A 133 -11.02 11.33 13.76
C GLN A 133 -9.88 11.99 12.97
N LEU A 134 -8.64 11.76 13.39
CA LEU A 134 -7.46 12.25 12.67
C LEU A 134 -7.36 11.64 11.27
N LYS A 135 -7.64 10.34 11.16
CA LYS A 135 -7.67 9.64 9.87
C LYS A 135 -8.71 10.23 8.92
N ASP A 136 -9.91 10.51 9.41
CA ASP A 136 -10.99 11.08 8.62
C ASP A 136 -10.64 12.50 8.17
N ALA A 137 -10.12 13.32 9.09
CA ALA A 137 -9.67 14.68 8.77
C ALA A 137 -8.55 14.71 7.69
N ILE A 138 -7.58 13.81 7.80
CA ILE A 138 -6.51 13.68 6.79
C ILE A 138 -7.10 13.24 5.44
N TYR A 139 -8.03 12.30 5.45
CA TYR A 139 -8.67 11.83 4.23
C TYR A 139 -9.46 12.94 3.53
N ASP A 140 -10.20 13.75 4.27
CA ASP A 140 -10.93 14.91 3.75
C ASP A 140 -9.97 15.95 3.17
N GLY A 141 -8.89 16.27 3.90
CA GLY A 141 -7.86 17.18 3.41
C GLY A 141 -7.19 16.70 2.12
N GLN A 142 -6.84 15.39 2.04
CA GLN A 142 -6.29 14.80 0.82
C GLN A 142 -7.26 14.89 -0.36
N ARG A 143 -8.56 14.68 -0.12
CA ARG A 143 -9.60 14.81 -1.15
C ARG A 143 -9.74 16.23 -1.64
N ALA A 144 -9.74 17.22 -0.73
CA ALA A 144 -9.81 18.62 -1.07
C ALA A 144 -8.63 19.06 -1.96
N VAL A 145 -7.41 18.67 -1.57
CA VAL A 145 -6.21 18.97 -2.38
C VAL A 145 -6.24 18.25 -3.73
N ALA A 146 -6.66 16.99 -3.77
CA ALA A 146 -6.76 16.24 -5.03
C ALA A 146 -7.78 16.89 -5.99
N ASN A 147 -8.92 17.38 -5.47
CA ASN A 147 -9.92 18.07 -6.26
C ASN A 147 -9.36 19.41 -6.80
N ALA A 148 -8.69 20.19 -5.95
CA ALA A 148 -8.07 21.45 -6.37
C ALA A 148 -7.02 21.25 -7.49
N LEU A 149 -6.20 20.20 -7.38
CA LEU A 149 -5.23 19.86 -8.41
C LEU A 149 -5.87 19.40 -9.72
N LYS A 150 -6.97 18.64 -9.62
CA LYS A 150 -7.69 18.11 -10.77
C LYS A 150 -8.45 19.21 -11.52
N ASP A 151 -9.15 20.07 -10.77
CA ASP A 151 -10.04 21.09 -11.33
C ASP A 151 -9.26 22.37 -11.70
N GLY A 152 -8.06 22.56 -11.15
CA GLY A 152 -7.23 23.76 -11.38
C GLY A 152 -7.85 25.06 -10.85
N ALA A 153 -8.89 24.95 -10.03
CA ALA A 153 -9.64 26.09 -9.48
C ALA A 153 -10.14 25.78 -8.08
N VAL A 154 -10.32 26.83 -7.30
CA VAL A 154 -10.91 26.77 -5.95
C VAL A 154 -12.01 27.81 -5.83
N LEU A 155 -13.01 27.52 -5.03
CA LEU A 155 -14.07 28.44 -4.66
C LEU A 155 -13.85 28.97 -3.24
N PRO A 156 -14.19 30.24 -2.95
CA PRO A 156 -14.20 30.74 -1.61
C PRO A 156 -15.15 29.91 -0.74
N GLY A 157 -14.72 29.64 0.50
CA GLY A 157 -15.55 28.93 1.47
C GLY A 157 -16.56 29.83 2.20
N ALA A 158 -16.99 29.39 3.39
CA ALA A 158 -17.90 30.10 4.26
C ALA A 158 -19.25 30.48 3.62
N GLY A 159 -19.81 29.62 2.76
CA GLY A 159 -21.10 29.86 2.12
C GLY A 159 -21.07 30.82 0.93
N ALA A 160 -19.90 31.16 0.40
CA ALA A 160 -19.79 32.08 -0.74
C ALA A 160 -20.49 31.55 -1.99
N PHE A 161 -20.44 30.24 -2.25
CA PHE A 161 -21.15 29.59 -3.34
C PHE A 161 -22.67 29.67 -3.16
N GLU A 162 -23.17 29.40 -1.97
CA GLU A 162 -24.58 29.44 -1.61
C GLU A 162 -25.14 30.87 -1.79
N ILE A 163 -24.40 31.87 -1.33
CA ILE A 163 -24.80 33.29 -1.49
C ILE A 163 -24.81 33.68 -2.98
N ALA A 164 -23.80 33.28 -3.74
CA ALA A 164 -23.75 33.55 -5.17
C ALA A 164 -24.91 32.85 -5.92
N GLY A 165 -25.21 31.60 -5.54
CA GLY A 165 -26.36 30.85 -6.02
C GLY A 165 -27.68 31.52 -5.71
N TYR A 166 -27.89 31.96 -4.46
CA TYR A 166 -29.05 32.72 -4.04
C TYR A 166 -29.25 33.99 -4.89
N CYS A 167 -28.18 34.77 -5.06
CA CYS A 167 -28.25 35.98 -5.88
C CYS A 167 -28.60 35.69 -7.34
N ALA A 168 -28.08 34.62 -7.90
CA ALA A 168 -28.38 34.20 -9.27
C ALA A 168 -29.83 33.72 -9.41
N LEU A 169 -30.30 32.90 -8.46
CA LEU A 169 -31.72 32.41 -8.44
C LEU A 169 -32.70 33.55 -8.24
N LYS A 170 -32.38 34.52 -7.39
CA LYS A 170 -33.23 35.71 -7.22
C LYS A 170 -33.39 36.50 -8.48
N LYS A 171 -32.31 36.73 -9.26
CA LYS A 171 -32.42 37.36 -10.58
C LYS A 171 -33.20 36.53 -11.58
N LEU A 172 -33.04 35.17 -11.54
CA LEU A 172 -33.79 34.27 -12.40
C LEU A 172 -35.29 34.31 -12.09
N ALA A 173 -35.67 34.41 -10.80
CA ALA A 173 -37.08 34.45 -10.37
C ALA A 173 -37.88 35.59 -11.00
N ASP A 174 -37.26 36.69 -11.34
CA ASP A 174 -37.89 37.82 -12.00
C ASP A 174 -38.34 37.50 -13.41
N ASN A 175 -37.67 36.54 -14.06
CA ASN A 175 -37.97 36.11 -15.45
C ASN A 175 -38.84 34.86 -15.50
N VAL A 176 -39.13 34.21 -14.37
CA VAL A 176 -39.92 33.00 -14.28
C VAL A 176 -41.35 33.32 -13.84
N LYS A 177 -42.39 32.78 -14.59
CA LYS A 177 -43.80 33.00 -14.29
C LYS A 177 -44.47 31.73 -13.76
N GLY A 178 -45.61 31.93 -13.07
CA GLY A 178 -46.44 30.83 -12.61
C GLY A 178 -45.85 30.03 -11.45
N ARG A 179 -46.22 28.75 -11.31
CA ARG A 179 -45.80 27.88 -10.19
C ARG A 179 -44.28 27.62 -10.13
N ALA A 180 -43.62 27.66 -11.28
CA ALA A 180 -42.17 27.49 -11.35
C ALA A 180 -41.44 28.59 -10.57
N LYS A 181 -42.00 29.78 -10.47
CA LYS A 181 -41.40 30.87 -9.66
C LYS A 181 -41.33 30.51 -8.19
N LEU A 182 -42.30 29.80 -7.66
CA LEU A 182 -42.30 29.32 -6.27
C LEU A 182 -41.14 28.33 -6.02
N GLY A 183 -40.91 27.42 -6.95
CA GLY A 183 -39.76 26.48 -6.84
C GLY A 183 -38.38 27.11 -6.94
N VAL A 184 -38.26 28.31 -7.54
CA VAL A 184 -36.99 29.06 -7.59
C VAL A 184 -36.79 29.89 -6.31
N LEU A 185 -37.86 30.31 -5.64
CA LEU A 185 -37.82 31.14 -4.44
C LEU A 185 -37.76 30.35 -3.14
N VAL A 186 -38.13 29.07 -3.15
CA VAL A 186 -38.05 28.18 -1.97
C VAL A 186 -36.88 27.25 -2.16
N PRO A 187 -35.76 27.42 -1.40
CA PRO A 187 -34.65 26.55 -1.45
C PRO A 187 -34.92 25.18 -0.80
#